data_c653ea0a9b16e7bb792f54ba0282576e
#
_entry.id   c653ea0a9b16e7bb792f54ba0282576e
#
_cell.length_a   1.000
_cell.length_b   1.000
_cell.length_c   1.000
_cell.angle_alpha   90.00
_cell.angle_beta   90.00
_cell.angle_gamma   90.00
#
_symmetry.space_group_name_H-M   'P 1'
#
loop_
_entity.id
_entity.type
_entity.pdbx_description
1 polymer ?
#
loop_
_entity_poly.entity_id
_entity_poly.type
_entity_poly.pdbx_seq_one_letter_code
_entity_poly.pdbx_strand_id
1 'polypeptide(L)'
;STLMRSSAASDVYKRQMPVLIVLSILIAVYSVTRPGALKGVKYFLVPNFDNFSWMTVVAAMGQMFYSLSIAMGILITFGSYMKKDTAIEDATRNVEVFDTAIAIMAGLMIIPAVFAFSGGNPDTLQAGPSLMFITIPKVFQNMGLGTIVGILFFLLVLFAAVTSSIALTESAVSTFEDEIGWSRKKATVFVGVIMLILGSLSSLGYGPLACVKIIGM
;
A
#
# COMPACT_ATOMS: atom_id res chain seq x y z
N SER A 1 -27.46 8.93 -12.00
CA SER A 1 -27.10 7.56 -11.98
C SER A 1 -25.88 7.19 -11.14
N THR A 2 -25.99 7.48 -9.85
CA THR A 2 -25.02 7.10 -8.81
C THR A 2 -24.86 5.57 -8.67
N LEU A 3 -25.89 4.80 -9.00
CA LEU A 3 -25.90 3.33 -8.94
C LEU A 3 -24.97 2.65 -9.97
N MET A 4 -24.74 3.24 -11.14
CA MET A 4 -23.79 2.69 -12.12
C MET A 4 -22.34 3.05 -11.78
N ARG A 5 -22.09 4.10 -11.01
CA ARG A 5 -20.76 4.52 -10.59
C ARG A 5 -20.14 3.55 -9.58
N SER A 6 -20.97 2.99 -8.69
CA SER A 6 -20.51 2.02 -7.68
C SER A 6 -20.27 0.61 -8.23
N SER A 7 -20.88 0.22 -9.36
CA SER A 7 -20.82 -1.17 -9.82
C SER A 7 -19.46 -1.55 -10.43
N ALA A 8 -18.89 -0.73 -11.30
CA ALA A 8 -17.64 -1.09 -11.98
C ALA A 8 -16.44 -1.10 -11.02
N ALA A 9 -16.30 -0.07 -10.18
CA ALA A 9 -15.25 -0.04 -9.16
C ALA A 9 -15.48 -1.16 -8.13
N SER A 10 -16.71 -1.36 -7.68
CA SER A 10 -17.10 -2.42 -6.75
C SER A 10 -16.79 -3.83 -7.30
N ASP A 11 -16.99 -4.08 -8.59
CA ASP A 11 -16.73 -5.39 -9.20
C ASP A 11 -15.23 -5.68 -9.32
N VAL A 12 -14.42 -4.66 -9.61
CA VAL A 12 -12.96 -4.79 -9.59
C VAL A 12 -12.48 -5.14 -8.18
N TYR A 13 -12.91 -4.40 -7.16
CA TYR A 13 -12.54 -4.67 -5.78
C TYR A 13 -13.00 -6.04 -5.29
N LYS A 14 -14.24 -6.45 -5.58
CA LYS A 14 -14.78 -7.76 -5.16
C LYS A 14 -13.97 -8.94 -5.68
N ARG A 15 -13.44 -8.85 -6.89
CA ARG A 15 -12.62 -9.92 -7.49
C ARG A 15 -11.17 -9.85 -7.06
N GLN A 16 -10.63 -8.65 -6.92
CA GLN A 16 -9.22 -8.43 -6.67
C GLN A 16 -8.84 -8.65 -5.20
N MET A 17 -9.68 -8.24 -4.24
CA MET A 17 -9.38 -8.38 -2.81
C MET A 17 -9.16 -9.82 -2.35
N PRO A 18 -10.00 -10.81 -2.71
CA PRO A 18 -9.72 -12.21 -2.36
C PRO A 18 -8.39 -12.71 -2.92
N VAL A 19 -8.04 -12.33 -4.15
CA VAL A 19 -6.77 -12.71 -4.77
C VAL A 19 -5.59 -12.11 -4.00
N LEU A 20 -5.68 -10.83 -3.62
CA LEU A 20 -4.66 -10.17 -2.81
C LEU A 20 -4.44 -10.88 -1.46
N ILE A 21 -5.52 -11.22 -0.78
CA ILE A 21 -5.46 -11.92 0.52
C ILE A 21 -4.78 -13.29 0.37
N VAL A 22 -5.19 -14.09 -0.61
CA VAL A 22 -4.61 -15.41 -0.87
C VAL A 22 -3.12 -15.30 -1.21
N LEU A 23 -2.74 -14.39 -2.10
CA LEU A 23 -1.33 -14.14 -2.45
C LEU A 23 -0.53 -13.68 -1.23
N SER A 24 -1.08 -12.80 -0.41
CA SER A 24 -0.43 -12.32 0.82
C SER A 24 -0.16 -13.46 1.80
N ILE A 25 -1.14 -14.33 2.01
CA ILE A 25 -1.01 -15.50 2.90
C ILE A 25 0.06 -16.45 2.36
N LEU A 26 0.04 -16.77 1.07
CA LEU A 26 1.01 -17.69 0.45
C LEU A 26 2.44 -17.16 0.60
N ILE A 27 2.65 -15.88 0.33
CA ILE A 27 3.98 -15.25 0.43
C ILE A 27 4.42 -15.14 1.90
N ALA A 28 3.52 -14.78 2.82
CA ALA A 28 3.83 -14.69 4.24
C ALA A 28 4.25 -16.07 4.81
N VAL A 29 3.48 -17.13 4.50
CA VAL A 29 3.82 -18.50 4.91
C VAL A 29 5.18 -18.91 4.33
N TYR A 30 5.41 -18.65 3.05
CA TYR A 30 6.68 -18.96 2.42
C TYR A 30 7.84 -18.19 3.09
N SER A 31 7.70 -16.90 3.39
CA SER A 31 8.71 -16.08 4.05
C SER A 31 9.07 -16.59 5.45
N VAL A 32 8.04 -16.90 6.26
CA VAL A 32 8.22 -17.38 7.64
C VAL A 32 8.87 -18.75 7.71
N THR A 33 8.67 -19.61 6.70
CA THR A 33 9.25 -20.97 6.66
C THR A 33 10.73 -21.00 6.24
N ARG A 34 11.34 -19.87 5.89
CA ARG A 34 12.76 -19.82 5.50
C ARG A 34 13.71 -19.96 6.69
N PRO A 35 14.88 -20.62 6.49
CA PRO A 35 15.92 -20.68 7.52
C PRO A 35 16.33 -19.28 7.96
N GLY A 36 16.34 -19.01 9.27
CA GLY A 36 16.66 -17.68 9.83
C GLY A 36 15.48 -16.69 9.90
N ALA A 37 14.36 -16.99 9.27
CA ALA A 37 13.18 -16.12 9.28
C ALA A 37 12.57 -15.88 10.67
N LEU A 38 12.70 -16.84 11.58
CA LEU A 38 12.18 -16.73 12.96
C LEU A 38 12.74 -15.54 13.73
N LYS A 39 14.00 -15.15 13.46
CA LYS A 39 14.57 -13.93 14.03
C LYS A 39 13.81 -12.69 13.57
N GLY A 40 13.42 -12.63 12.28
CA GLY A 40 12.62 -11.55 11.72
C GLY A 40 11.19 -11.53 12.28
N VAL A 41 10.56 -12.68 12.45
CA VAL A 41 9.25 -12.78 13.11
C VAL A 41 9.32 -12.26 14.54
N LYS A 42 10.33 -12.67 15.29
CA LYS A 42 10.55 -12.17 16.68
C LYS A 42 10.80 -10.67 16.68
N TYR A 43 11.63 -10.16 15.79
CA TYR A 43 11.91 -8.73 15.64
C TYR A 43 10.63 -7.92 15.36
N PHE A 44 9.75 -8.44 14.53
CA PHE A 44 8.51 -7.76 14.15
C PHE A 44 7.43 -7.80 15.22
N LEU A 45 7.25 -8.95 15.88
CA LEU A 45 6.12 -9.16 16.82
C LEU A 45 6.47 -8.84 18.27
N VAL A 46 7.75 -8.89 18.65
CA VAL A 46 8.17 -8.62 20.03
C VAL A 46 8.59 -7.17 20.15
N PRO A 47 7.87 -6.36 20.94
CA PRO A 47 8.21 -4.95 21.11
C PRO A 47 9.56 -4.81 21.83
N ASN A 48 10.42 -3.94 21.31
CA ASN A 48 11.65 -3.53 21.95
C ASN A 48 11.47 -2.12 22.54
N PHE A 49 11.45 -2.04 23.85
CA PHE A 49 11.23 -0.78 24.57
C PHE A 49 12.52 0.03 24.78
N ASP A 50 13.70 -0.52 24.48
CA ASP A 50 14.97 0.17 24.70
C ASP A 50 15.13 1.43 23.83
N ASN A 51 14.56 1.39 22.65
CA ASN A 51 14.56 2.50 21.69
C ASN A 51 13.20 3.21 21.58
N PHE A 52 12.26 2.94 22.48
CA PHE A 52 10.95 3.55 22.47
C PHE A 52 11.05 5.03 22.85
N SER A 53 10.53 5.90 22.01
CA SER A 53 10.49 7.35 22.24
C SER A 53 9.13 7.92 21.87
N TRP A 54 8.86 9.15 22.31
CA TRP A 54 7.66 9.87 21.88
C TRP A 54 7.57 10.02 20.35
N MET A 55 8.73 10.13 19.69
CA MET A 55 8.80 10.17 18.24
C MET A 55 8.29 8.86 17.59
N THR A 56 8.45 7.71 18.23
CA THR A 56 7.90 6.43 17.77
C THR A 56 6.37 6.49 17.71
N VAL A 57 5.73 7.09 18.72
CA VAL A 57 4.27 7.27 18.76
C VAL A 57 3.82 8.20 17.62
N VAL A 58 4.50 9.33 17.45
CA VAL A 58 4.18 10.30 16.39
C VAL A 58 4.33 9.68 15.00
N ALA A 59 5.40 8.93 14.76
CA ALA A 59 5.63 8.24 13.51
C ALA A 59 4.56 7.17 13.23
N ALA A 60 4.18 6.38 14.25
CA ALA A 60 3.13 5.38 14.13
C ALA A 60 1.76 6.03 13.82
N MET A 61 1.42 7.12 14.51
CA MET A 61 0.21 7.88 14.21
C MET A 61 0.21 8.43 12.79
N GLY A 62 1.32 9.02 12.35
CA GLY A 62 1.47 9.52 10.98
C GLY A 62 1.26 8.44 9.93
N GLN A 63 1.85 7.26 10.16
CA GLN A 63 1.64 6.10 9.28
C GLN A 63 0.19 5.62 9.27
N MET A 64 -0.47 5.58 10.41
CA MET A 64 -1.87 5.22 10.53
C MET A 64 -2.78 6.19 9.76
N PHE A 65 -2.57 7.50 9.89
CA PHE A 65 -3.30 8.51 9.13
C PHE A 65 -3.16 8.32 7.62
N TYR A 66 -1.95 7.99 7.17
CA TYR A 66 -1.68 7.72 5.76
C TYR A 66 -2.33 6.42 5.29
N SER A 67 -2.17 5.32 6.04
CA SER A 67 -2.69 3.99 5.70
C SER A 67 -4.21 3.98 5.62
N LEU A 68 -4.89 4.58 6.58
CA LEU A 68 -6.35 4.72 6.60
C LEU A 68 -6.88 5.79 5.64
N SER A 69 -6.00 6.48 4.91
CA SER A 69 -6.39 7.53 3.93
C SER A 69 -7.22 8.66 4.54
N ILE A 70 -7.04 8.95 5.83
CA ILE A 70 -7.86 9.94 6.56
C ILE A 70 -7.64 11.34 5.99
N ALA A 71 -6.39 11.71 5.69
CA ALA A 71 -6.03 13.04 5.20
C ALA A 71 -6.23 13.24 3.69
N MET A 72 -6.68 12.23 2.94
CA MET A 72 -6.74 12.25 1.47
C MET A 72 -8.13 12.47 0.88
N GLY A 73 -9.15 12.69 1.72
CA GLY A 73 -10.53 12.85 1.28
C GLY A 73 -11.20 11.57 0.77
N ILE A 74 -10.47 10.47 0.65
CA ILE A 74 -10.95 9.20 0.10
C ILE A 74 -12.14 8.66 0.92
N LEU A 75 -12.03 8.65 2.25
CA LEU A 75 -13.10 8.18 3.13
C LEU A 75 -14.37 9.03 3.01
N ILE A 76 -14.22 10.35 2.80
CA ILE A 76 -15.37 11.26 2.60
C ILE A 76 -16.04 10.92 1.27
N THR A 77 -15.28 10.78 0.19
CA THR A 77 -15.79 10.45 -1.13
C THR A 77 -16.52 9.10 -1.14
N PHE A 78 -15.90 8.06 -0.61
CA PHE A 78 -16.53 6.73 -0.54
C PHE A 78 -17.69 6.70 0.45
N GLY A 79 -17.62 7.45 1.55
CA GLY A 79 -18.70 7.62 2.50
C GLY A 79 -19.96 8.25 1.85
N SER A 80 -19.77 9.20 0.93
CA SER A 80 -20.89 9.82 0.19
C SER A 80 -21.61 8.84 -0.75
N TYR A 81 -20.94 7.73 -1.14
CA TYR A 81 -21.53 6.69 -2.00
C TYR A 81 -22.23 5.59 -1.20
N MET A 82 -22.12 5.60 0.13
CA MET A 82 -22.75 4.59 0.98
C MET A 82 -24.26 4.73 0.98
N LYS A 83 -24.95 3.60 1.16
CA LYS A 83 -26.40 3.60 1.32
C LYS A 83 -26.77 4.21 2.68
N LYS A 84 -27.91 4.89 2.74
CA LYS A 84 -28.40 5.57 3.95
C LYS A 84 -28.68 4.64 5.14
N ASP A 85 -28.90 3.36 4.88
CA ASP A 85 -29.14 2.30 5.85
C ASP A 85 -27.87 1.61 6.37
N THR A 86 -26.70 2.00 5.84
CA THR A 86 -25.42 1.43 6.28
C THR A 86 -24.93 2.15 7.54
N ALA A 87 -24.68 1.39 8.61
CA ALA A 87 -24.06 1.91 9.83
C ALA A 87 -22.61 2.32 9.56
N ILE A 88 -22.29 3.60 9.76
CA ILE A 88 -20.94 4.14 9.56
C ILE A 88 -19.95 3.49 10.52
N GLU A 89 -20.37 3.24 11.77
CA GLU A 89 -19.53 2.61 12.78
C GLU A 89 -19.05 1.22 12.36
N ASP A 90 -19.97 0.37 11.86
CA ASP A 90 -19.62 -0.98 11.39
C ASP A 90 -18.70 -0.93 10.18
N ALA A 91 -18.92 0.00 9.26
CA ALA A 91 -18.08 0.19 8.09
C ALA A 91 -16.66 0.62 8.50
N THR A 92 -16.54 1.59 9.42
CA THR A 92 -15.26 2.09 9.94
C THR A 92 -14.50 0.99 10.68
N ARG A 93 -15.17 0.24 11.55
CA ARG A 93 -14.58 -0.90 12.26
C ARG A 93 -14.04 -1.96 11.31
N ASN A 94 -14.76 -2.26 10.25
CA ASN A 94 -14.28 -3.20 9.23
C ASN A 94 -13.01 -2.68 8.54
N VAL A 95 -12.96 -1.39 8.17
CA VAL A 95 -11.75 -0.78 7.58
C VAL A 95 -10.57 -0.90 8.52
N GLU A 96 -10.74 -0.57 9.80
CA GLU A 96 -9.69 -0.65 10.83
C GLU A 96 -9.15 -2.09 10.98
N VAL A 97 -10.05 -3.07 11.10
CA VAL A 97 -9.66 -4.48 11.25
C VAL A 97 -8.93 -5.00 10.02
N PHE A 98 -9.42 -4.70 8.81
CA PHE A 98 -8.78 -5.14 7.59
C PHE A 98 -7.45 -4.45 7.34
N ASP A 99 -7.33 -3.14 7.57
CA ASP A 99 -6.08 -2.41 7.44
C ASP A 99 -5.00 -2.98 8.36
N THR A 100 -5.34 -3.18 9.64
CA THR A 100 -4.44 -3.79 10.62
C THR A 100 -4.02 -5.21 10.22
N ALA A 101 -4.96 -6.04 9.78
CA ALA A 101 -4.65 -7.42 9.36
C ALA A 101 -3.71 -7.45 8.15
N ILE A 102 -3.95 -6.62 7.14
CA ILE A 102 -3.09 -6.51 5.96
C ILE A 102 -1.72 -5.95 6.32
N ALA A 103 -1.63 -4.96 7.22
CA ALA A 103 -0.36 -4.41 7.69
C ALA A 103 0.50 -5.48 8.40
N ILE A 104 -0.11 -6.29 9.27
CA ILE A 104 0.57 -7.42 9.91
C ILE A 104 1.03 -8.46 8.88
N MET A 105 0.19 -8.82 7.91
CA MET A 105 0.57 -9.75 6.85
C MET A 105 1.72 -9.21 6.01
N ALA A 106 1.70 -7.94 5.64
CA ALA A 106 2.78 -7.29 4.89
C ALA A 106 4.10 -7.33 5.67
N GLY A 107 4.06 -7.05 6.97
CA GLY A 107 5.22 -7.20 7.85
C GLY A 107 5.76 -8.62 7.86
N LEU A 108 4.89 -9.63 7.98
CA LEU A 108 5.27 -11.05 7.95
C LEU A 108 5.74 -11.53 6.57
N MET A 109 5.36 -10.87 5.47
CA MET A 109 5.92 -11.17 4.15
C MET A 109 7.33 -10.66 3.99
N ILE A 110 7.59 -9.44 4.44
CA ILE A 110 8.83 -8.70 4.11
C ILE A 110 9.91 -8.95 5.15
N ILE A 111 9.63 -8.73 6.44
CA ILE A 111 10.65 -8.73 7.48
C ILE A 111 11.31 -10.10 7.65
N PRO A 112 10.58 -11.22 7.77
CA PRO A 112 11.21 -12.53 7.87
C PRO A 112 12.07 -12.88 6.64
N ALA A 113 11.63 -12.50 5.43
CA ALA A 113 12.38 -12.73 4.20
C ALA A 113 13.71 -11.96 4.19
N VAL A 114 13.71 -10.69 4.59
CA VAL A 114 14.94 -9.88 4.69
C VAL A 114 15.89 -10.44 5.74
N PHE A 115 15.38 -10.84 6.91
CA PHE A 115 16.21 -11.45 7.95
C PHE A 115 16.80 -12.80 7.54
N ALA A 116 16.05 -13.63 6.85
CA ALA A 116 16.54 -14.89 6.31
C ALA A 116 17.71 -14.68 5.32
N PHE A 117 17.61 -13.63 4.50
CA PHE A 117 18.65 -13.28 3.53
C PHE A 117 19.87 -12.61 4.17
N SER A 118 19.68 -11.72 5.14
CA SER A 118 20.76 -10.94 5.77
C SER A 118 21.48 -11.65 6.92
N GLY A 119 21.13 -12.91 7.20
CA GLY A 119 21.67 -13.63 8.36
C GLY A 119 21.21 -13.07 9.71
N GLY A 120 20.16 -12.24 9.71
CA GLY A 120 19.54 -11.68 10.92
C GLY A 120 20.04 -10.29 11.29
N ASN A 121 20.62 -9.54 10.35
CA ASN A 121 21.02 -8.15 10.58
C ASN A 121 19.87 -7.18 10.32
N PRO A 122 19.36 -6.45 11.35
CA PRO A 122 18.30 -5.47 11.19
C PRO A 122 18.70 -4.26 10.33
N ASP A 123 19.97 -3.91 10.23
CA ASP A 123 20.46 -2.76 9.46
C ASP A 123 20.26 -2.90 7.95
N THR A 124 19.94 -4.11 7.49
CA THR A 124 19.58 -4.36 6.08
C THR A 124 18.14 -3.98 5.75
N LEU A 125 17.31 -3.71 6.76
CA LEU A 125 15.96 -3.20 6.59
C LEU A 125 16.02 -1.73 6.17
N GLN A 126 16.00 -1.49 4.88
CA GLN A 126 15.87 -0.13 4.36
C GLN A 126 14.40 0.30 4.39
N ALA A 127 14.17 1.62 4.44
CA ALA A 127 12.83 2.18 4.36
C ALA A 127 12.49 2.63 2.93
N GLY A 128 11.21 2.69 2.63
CA GLY A 128 10.69 3.26 1.39
C GLY A 128 10.92 2.42 0.12
N PRO A 129 10.97 3.05 -1.06
CA PRO A 129 11.06 2.35 -2.36
C PRO A 129 12.27 1.44 -2.50
N SER A 130 13.39 1.76 -1.86
CA SER A 130 14.61 0.95 -1.88
C SER A 130 14.40 -0.44 -1.28
N LEU A 131 13.59 -0.57 -0.23
CA LEU A 131 13.23 -1.88 0.31
C LEU A 131 12.47 -2.71 -0.72
N MET A 132 11.47 -2.13 -1.36
CA MET A 132 10.58 -2.82 -2.29
C MET A 132 11.26 -3.20 -3.61
N PHE A 133 12.03 -2.28 -4.21
CA PHE A 133 12.54 -2.45 -5.58
C PHE A 133 14.00 -2.85 -5.67
N ILE A 134 14.77 -2.76 -4.59
CA ILE A 134 16.18 -3.15 -4.55
C ILE A 134 16.39 -4.35 -3.63
N THR A 135 15.97 -4.24 -2.36
CA THR A 135 16.25 -5.28 -1.36
C THR A 135 15.43 -6.53 -1.60
N ILE A 136 14.12 -6.42 -1.79
CA ILE A 136 13.22 -7.57 -1.96
C ILE A 136 13.55 -8.40 -3.20
N PRO A 137 13.85 -7.84 -4.38
CA PRO A 137 14.31 -8.65 -5.52
C PRO A 137 15.57 -9.45 -5.24
N LYS A 138 16.55 -8.85 -4.55
CA LYS A 138 17.78 -9.55 -4.15
C LYS A 138 17.52 -10.70 -3.19
N VAL A 139 16.61 -10.50 -2.24
CA VAL A 139 16.15 -11.54 -1.31
C VAL A 139 15.56 -12.71 -2.09
N PHE A 140 14.64 -12.46 -3.00
CA PHE A 140 13.99 -13.51 -3.80
C PHE A 140 14.96 -14.24 -4.73
N GLN A 141 15.94 -13.56 -5.33
CA GLN A 141 16.96 -14.19 -6.17
C GLN A 141 17.76 -15.27 -5.42
N ASN A 142 17.93 -15.11 -4.12
CA ASN A 142 18.67 -16.05 -3.27
C ASN A 142 17.78 -17.09 -2.56
N MET A 143 16.49 -17.13 -2.86
CA MET A 143 15.54 -18.08 -2.29
C MET A 143 15.21 -19.19 -3.28
N GLY A 144 14.99 -20.42 -2.82
CA GLY A 144 14.82 -21.61 -3.66
C GLY A 144 13.69 -21.52 -4.70
N LEU A 145 12.56 -20.89 -4.41
CA LEU A 145 11.46 -20.62 -5.35
C LEU A 145 11.34 -19.11 -5.64
N GLY A 146 12.40 -18.37 -5.46
CA GLY A 146 12.40 -16.91 -5.44
C GLY A 146 11.83 -16.25 -6.69
N THR A 147 12.04 -16.84 -7.88
CA THR A 147 11.47 -16.30 -9.13
C THR A 147 9.94 -16.34 -9.09
N ILE A 148 9.35 -17.46 -8.69
CA ILE A 148 7.88 -17.62 -8.63
C ILE A 148 7.31 -16.70 -7.56
N VAL A 149 7.90 -16.71 -6.36
CA VAL A 149 7.48 -15.86 -5.25
C VAL A 149 7.63 -14.39 -5.59
N GLY A 150 8.72 -14.01 -6.27
CA GLY A 150 8.94 -12.65 -6.76
C GLY A 150 7.88 -12.20 -7.74
N ILE A 151 7.52 -13.02 -8.71
CA ILE A 151 6.44 -12.73 -9.66
C ILE A 151 5.11 -12.53 -8.91
N LEU A 152 4.75 -13.44 -8.01
CA LEU A 152 3.53 -13.33 -7.23
C LEU A 152 3.51 -12.09 -6.33
N PHE A 153 4.65 -11.75 -5.71
CA PHE A 153 4.79 -10.57 -4.89
C PHE A 153 4.60 -9.28 -5.70
N PHE A 154 5.29 -9.13 -6.83
CA PHE A 154 5.15 -7.93 -7.65
C PHE A 154 3.79 -7.82 -8.33
N LEU A 155 3.14 -8.94 -8.62
CA LEU A 155 1.76 -8.98 -9.10
C LEU A 155 0.80 -8.49 -8.00
N LEU A 156 1.01 -8.91 -6.75
CA LEU A 156 0.29 -8.39 -5.58
C LEU A 156 0.48 -6.88 -5.42
N VAL A 157 1.72 -6.41 -5.50
CA VAL A 157 2.04 -4.97 -5.41
C VAL A 157 1.36 -4.18 -6.53
N LEU A 158 1.38 -4.71 -7.76
CA LEU A 158 0.71 -4.09 -8.90
C LEU A 158 -0.81 -3.96 -8.65
N PHE A 159 -1.45 -5.03 -8.20
CA PHE A 159 -2.88 -5.00 -7.90
C PHE A 159 -3.21 -4.02 -6.77
N ALA A 160 -2.43 -4.00 -5.71
CA ALA A 160 -2.59 -3.05 -4.62
C ALA A 160 -2.41 -1.59 -5.09
N ALA A 161 -1.42 -1.34 -5.94
CA ALA A 161 -1.18 -0.01 -6.52
C ALA A 161 -2.34 0.44 -7.42
N VAL A 162 -2.88 -0.44 -8.25
CA VAL A 162 -4.03 -0.15 -9.13
C VAL A 162 -5.26 0.22 -8.32
N THR A 163 -5.59 -0.53 -7.26
CA THR A 163 -6.74 -0.20 -6.40
C THR A 163 -6.59 1.14 -5.71
N SER A 164 -5.41 1.43 -5.16
CA SER A 164 -5.11 2.73 -4.54
C SER A 164 -5.18 3.89 -5.53
N SER A 165 -4.66 3.68 -6.74
CA SER A 165 -4.71 4.65 -7.83
C SER A 165 -6.16 4.99 -8.23
N ILE A 166 -7.03 3.98 -8.32
CA ILE A 166 -8.46 4.18 -8.61
C ILE A 166 -9.12 5.01 -7.50
N ALA A 167 -8.84 4.71 -6.24
CA ALA A 167 -9.41 5.42 -5.10
C ALA A 167 -9.00 6.90 -5.06
N LEU A 168 -7.71 7.19 -5.26
CA LEU A 168 -7.19 8.55 -5.34
C LEU A 168 -7.77 9.33 -6.52
N THR A 169 -7.85 8.69 -7.69
CA THR A 169 -8.44 9.29 -8.89
C THR A 169 -9.91 9.63 -8.67
N GLU A 170 -10.68 8.73 -8.05
CA GLU A 170 -12.10 8.95 -7.77
C GLU A 170 -12.31 10.12 -6.81
N SER A 171 -11.49 10.23 -5.75
CA SER A 171 -11.53 11.36 -4.82
C SER A 171 -11.28 12.69 -5.52
N ALA A 172 -10.26 12.77 -6.38
CA ALA A 172 -9.97 13.96 -7.14
C ALA A 172 -11.09 14.29 -8.15
N VAL A 173 -11.55 13.31 -8.91
CA VAL A 173 -12.61 13.49 -9.93
C VAL A 173 -13.89 13.97 -9.28
N SER A 174 -14.32 13.39 -8.15
CA SER A 174 -15.54 13.82 -7.44
C SER A 174 -15.44 15.26 -6.98
N THR A 175 -14.27 15.71 -6.51
CA THR A 175 -14.06 17.11 -6.12
C THR A 175 -14.26 18.05 -7.30
N PHE A 176 -13.73 17.75 -8.49
CA PHE A 176 -13.94 18.57 -9.69
C PHE A 176 -15.40 18.55 -10.20
N GLU A 177 -16.11 17.42 -10.02
CA GLU A 177 -17.53 17.33 -10.34
C GLU A 177 -18.38 18.17 -9.39
N ASP A 178 -18.14 18.05 -8.08
CA ASP A 178 -19.02 18.64 -7.06
C ASP A 178 -18.73 20.14 -6.84
N GLU A 179 -17.46 20.55 -6.84
CA GLU A 179 -17.10 21.95 -6.56
C GLU A 179 -17.07 22.83 -7.82
N ILE A 180 -16.64 22.30 -8.96
CA ILE A 180 -16.44 23.11 -10.17
C ILE A 180 -17.57 22.82 -11.20
N GLY A 181 -18.39 21.79 -10.98
CA GLY A 181 -19.49 21.42 -11.88
C GLY A 181 -19.02 20.84 -13.22
N TRP A 182 -17.81 20.26 -13.27
CA TRP A 182 -17.32 19.64 -14.50
C TRP A 182 -18.04 18.33 -14.78
N SER A 183 -18.19 18.01 -16.07
CA SER A 183 -18.66 16.66 -16.45
C SER A 183 -17.60 15.63 -16.05
N ARG A 184 -18.03 14.43 -15.63
CA ARG A 184 -17.16 13.33 -15.21
C ARG A 184 -16.06 13.01 -16.23
N LYS A 185 -16.39 13.00 -17.53
CA LYS A 185 -15.40 12.75 -18.58
C LYS A 185 -14.28 13.80 -18.57
N LYS A 186 -14.64 15.08 -18.46
CA LYS A 186 -13.67 16.18 -18.42
C LYS A 186 -12.79 16.10 -17.17
N ALA A 187 -13.40 15.88 -16.00
CA ALA A 187 -12.67 15.73 -14.74
C ALA A 187 -11.72 14.53 -14.76
N THR A 188 -12.19 13.38 -15.25
CA THR A 188 -11.35 12.16 -15.33
C THR A 188 -10.16 12.33 -16.27
N VAL A 189 -10.36 12.91 -17.45
CA VAL A 189 -9.27 13.15 -18.41
C VAL A 189 -8.26 14.14 -17.82
N PHE A 190 -8.72 15.22 -17.22
CA PHE A 190 -7.86 16.23 -16.61
C PHE A 190 -7.01 15.65 -15.46
N VAL A 191 -7.65 14.96 -14.51
CA VAL A 191 -6.95 14.29 -13.39
C VAL A 191 -5.98 13.24 -13.92
N GLY A 192 -6.40 12.43 -14.92
CA GLY A 192 -5.54 11.42 -15.54
C GLY A 192 -4.29 12.01 -16.19
N VAL A 193 -4.41 13.12 -16.90
CA VAL A 193 -3.25 13.81 -17.50
C VAL A 193 -2.31 14.33 -16.42
N ILE A 194 -2.83 14.96 -15.37
CA ILE A 194 -2.01 15.44 -14.23
C ILE A 194 -1.28 14.26 -13.58
N MET A 195 -1.98 13.16 -13.31
CA MET A 195 -1.38 11.97 -12.70
C MET A 195 -0.27 11.37 -13.57
N LEU A 196 -0.45 11.33 -14.89
CA LEU A 196 0.59 10.87 -15.82
C LEU A 196 1.82 11.79 -15.81
N ILE A 197 1.63 13.09 -15.84
CA ILE A 197 2.73 14.07 -15.80
C ILE A 197 3.49 13.96 -14.47
N LEU A 198 2.79 14.06 -13.34
CA LEU A 198 3.42 14.02 -12.02
C LEU A 198 4.03 12.65 -11.72
N GLY A 199 3.36 11.55 -12.11
CA GLY A 199 3.87 10.19 -11.97
C GLY A 199 5.13 9.96 -12.81
N SER A 200 5.17 10.47 -14.04
CA SER A 200 6.36 10.39 -14.89
C SER A 200 7.53 11.19 -14.30
N LEU A 201 7.28 12.41 -13.83
CA LEU A 201 8.30 13.22 -13.17
C LEU A 201 8.84 12.53 -11.90
N SER A 202 7.95 11.98 -11.07
CA SER A 202 8.35 11.22 -9.88
C SER A 202 9.18 9.98 -10.24
N SER A 203 8.78 9.22 -11.24
CA SER A 203 9.52 8.04 -11.72
C SER A 203 10.91 8.42 -12.26
N LEU A 204 11.01 9.50 -13.03
CA LEU A 204 12.28 9.99 -13.57
C LEU A 204 13.21 10.52 -12.46
N GLY A 205 12.66 10.99 -11.34
CA GLY A 205 13.42 11.42 -10.17
C GLY A 205 14.24 10.32 -9.52
N TYR A 206 13.85 9.05 -9.68
CA TYR A 206 14.65 7.89 -9.24
C TYR A 206 15.64 7.39 -10.29
N GLY A 207 15.71 8.01 -11.46
CA GLY A 207 16.57 7.62 -12.57
C GLY A 207 17.32 8.82 -13.18
N PRO A 208 17.02 9.18 -14.45
CA PRO A 208 17.77 10.23 -15.16
C PRO A 208 17.76 11.62 -14.51
N LEU A 209 16.74 11.94 -13.73
CA LEU A 209 16.60 13.22 -13.03
C LEU A 209 17.01 13.16 -11.55
N ALA A 210 17.63 12.09 -11.09
CA ALA A 210 18.11 11.96 -9.70
C ALA A 210 19.17 13.03 -9.31
N CYS A 211 19.79 13.68 -10.30
CA CYS A 211 20.70 14.81 -10.08
C CYS A 211 19.98 16.14 -9.80
N VAL A 212 18.69 16.25 -10.10
CA VAL A 212 17.90 17.45 -9.87
C VAL A 212 17.37 17.43 -8.44
N LYS A 213 18.14 17.93 -7.50
CA LYS A 213 17.69 18.13 -6.12
C LYS A 213 16.74 19.34 -6.10
N ILE A 214 15.43 19.07 -6.12
CA ILE A 214 14.42 20.10 -5.88
C ILE A 214 14.25 20.22 -4.37
N ILE A 215 14.82 21.32 -3.82
CA ILE A 215 14.62 21.82 -2.45
C ILE A 215 14.76 20.78 -1.33
N GLY A 216 15.95 20.69 -0.76
CA GLY A 216 16.16 20.38 0.66
C GLY A 216 15.93 18.93 1.11
N MET A 217 16.19 17.90 0.27
CA MET A 217 16.41 16.53 0.73
C MET A 217 17.80 16.06 0.35
#